data_65a34d9b22c633dcceb2848d4f4a2b26
#
_entry.id   65a34d9b22c633dcceb2848d4f4a2b26
#
_cell.length_a   1.000
_cell.length_b   1.000
_cell.length_c   1.000
_cell.angle_alpha   90.00
_cell.angle_beta   90.00
_cell.angle_gamma   90.00
#
_symmetry.space_group_name_H-M   'P 1'
#
loop_
_entity.id
_entity.type
_entity.pdbx_description
1 polymer ?
#
loop_
_entity_poly.entity_id
_entity_poly.type
_entity_poly.pdbx_seq_one_letter_code
_entity_poly.pdbx_strand_id
1 'polypeptide(L)'
;MDILANYGTVLIIVAAIFGFMMAIGIGANDVANAMGTSVGSKALTVKQAIIIAMIFEFAGAYLAGGEVTDTIRKGVIETSLFASQPDILVYGMMSALLAAGTWLLLASYMGWPVSTTHSIIGAIIGFACVSVGTEAVDWSSVQGIVGSWIITPVISGFFAYVIFVSAQRLIFDTAVSYTHL
;
A
#
# COMPACT_ATOMS: atom_id res chain seq x y z
N MET A 1 -13.47 -20.74 -26.00
CA MET A 1 -13.78 -21.51 -24.77
C MET A 1 -13.73 -20.50 -23.65
N ASP A 2 -14.81 -20.32 -22.92
CA ASP A 2 -14.88 -19.27 -21.90
C ASP A 2 -14.12 -19.73 -20.65
N ILE A 3 -12.86 -19.32 -20.55
CA ILE A 3 -11.95 -19.73 -19.47
C ILE A 3 -12.48 -19.26 -18.11
N LEU A 4 -13.12 -18.09 -18.08
CA LEU A 4 -13.69 -17.55 -16.84
C LEU A 4 -14.86 -18.42 -16.36
N ALA A 5 -15.71 -18.92 -17.25
CA ALA A 5 -16.81 -19.80 -16.90
C ALA A 5 -16.34 -21.18 -16.39
N ASN A 6 -15.29 -21.74 -17.00
CA ASN A 6 -14.81 -23.08 -16.66
C ASN A 6 -13.83 -23.10 -15.46
N TYR A 7 -13.02 -22.06 -15.29
CA TYR A 7 -11.94 -22.01 -14.30
C TYR A 7 -12.06 -20.84 -13.31
N GLY A 8 -13.20 -20.17 -13.25
CA GLY A 8 -13.40 -18.99 -12.40
C GLY A 8 -13.05 -19.24 -10.92
N THR A 9 -13.45 -20.37 -10.36
CA THR A 9 -13.12 -20.74 -8.98
C THR A 9 -11.61 -20.90 -8.77
N VAL A 10 -10.90 -21.52 -9.73
CA VAL A 10 -9.45 -21.70 -9.65
C VAL A 10 -8.75 -20.33 -9.72
N LEU A 11 -9.19 -19.45 -10.60
CA LEU A 11 -8.66 -18.10 -10.74
C LEU A 11 -8.85 -17.28 -9.45
N ILE A 12 -10.01 -17.39 -8.81
CA ILE A 12 -10.27 -16.73 -7.51
C ILE A 12 -9.33 -17.26 -6.43
N ILE A 13 -9.12 -18.57 -6.35
CA ILE A 13 -8.21 -19.16 -5.38
C ILE A 13 -6.78 -18.69 -5.61
N VAL A 14 -6.30 -18.69 -6.86
CA VAL A 14 -4.95 -18.23 -7.20
C VAL A 14 -4.81 -16.73 -6.91
N ALA A 15 -5.80 -15.92 -7.27
CA ALA A 15 -5.81 -14.48 -6.94
C ALA A 15 -5.77 -14.24 -5.43
N ALA A 16 -6.51 -15.03 -4.65
CA ALA A 16 -6.48 -14.96 -3.19
C ALA A 16 -5.10 -15.33 -2.61
N ILE A 17 -4.43 -16.33 -3.18
CA ILE A 17 -3.05 -16.69 -2.79
C ILE A 17 -2.09 -15.52 -3.08
N PHE A 18 -2.15 -14.92 -4.27
CA PHE A 18 -1.31 -13.77 -4.62
C PHE A 18 -1.63 -12.54 -3.76
N GLY A 19 -2.92 -12.29 -3.49
CA GLY A 19 -3.36 -11.23 -2.58
C GLY A 19 -2.84 -11.42 -1.17
N PHE A 20 -2.90 -12.65 -0.64
CA PHE A 20 -2.36 -12.99 0.67
C PHE A 20 -0.83 -12.84 0.73
N MET A 21 -0.13 -13.27 -0.32
CA MET A 21 1.32 -13.06 -0.46
C MET A 21 1.67 -11.57 -0.46
N MET A 22 0.92 -10.76 -1.20
CA MET A 22 1.09 -9.31 -1.20
C MET A 22 0.80 -8.71 0.18
N ALA A 23 -0.24 -9.15 0.86
CA ALA A 23 -0.59 -8.68 2.21
C ALA A 23 0.53 -8.98 3.22
N ILE A 24 1.18 -10.15 3.13
CA ILE A 24 2.38 -10.45 3.94
C ILE A 24 3.50 -9.46 3.63
N GLY A 25 3.76 -9.18 2.36
CA GLY A 25 4.79 -8.21 1.94
C GLY A 25 4.51 -6.80 2.44
N ILE A 26 3.24 -6.35 2.37
CA ILE A 26 2.77 -5.07 2.92
C ILE A 26 3.02 -5.02 4.43
N GLY A 27 2.52 -6.00 5.17
CA GLY A 27 2.67 -6.05 6.62
C GLY A 27 4.14 -6.07 7.06
N ALA A 28 5.01 -6.78 6.34
CA ALA A 28 6.43 -6.83 6.65
C ALA A 28 7.15 -5.50 6.37
N ASN A 29 6.81 -4.80 5.27
CA ASN A 29 7.47 -3.55 4.87
C ASN A 29 6.88 -2.33 5.55
N ASP A 30 5.57 -2.13 5.46
CA ASP A 30 4.91 -0.92 5.94
C ASP A 30 4.88 -0.83 7.46
N VAL A 31 4.65 -1.94 8.18
CA VAL A 31 4.71 -1.95 9.64
C VAL A 31 6.13 -1.62 10.15
N ALA A 32 7.16 -2.14 9.50
CA ALA A 32 8.54 -1.80 9.86
C ALA A 32 8.82 -0.30 9.68
N ASN A 33 8.34 0.29 8.57
CA ASN A 33 8.49 1.73 8.30
C ASN A 33 7.69 2.58 9.28
N ALA A 34 6.45 2.22 9.60
CA ALA A 34 5.58 2.97 10.49
C ALA A 34 6.01 2.90 11.96
N MET A 35 6.45 1.73 12.42
CA MET A 35 6.74 1.45 13.83
C MET A 35 8.22 1.49 14.20
N GLY A 36 9.11 1.53 13.19
CA GLY A 36 10.55 1.41 13.39
C GLY A 36 11.13 2.46 14.33
N THR A 37 10.72 3.72 14.22
CA THR A 37 11.17 4.80 15.12
C THR A 37 10.69 4.60 16.56
N SER A 38 9.44 4.15 16.77
CA SER A 38 8.87 3.90 18.10
C SER A 38 9.54 2.71 18.80
N VAL A 39 9.90 1.68 18.05
CA VAL A 39 10.65 0.52 18.56
C VAL A 39 12.13 0.89 18.79
N GLY A 40 12.74 1.61 17.85
CA GLY A 40 14.13 2.05 17.94
C GLY A 40 14.39 2.98 19.12
N SER A 41 13.45 3.87 19.44
CA SER A 41 13.50 4.73 20.63
C SER A 41 13.16 3.99 21.93
N LYS A 42 12.80 2.71 21.87
CA LYS A 42 12.34 1.88 23.03
C LYS A 42 11.04 2.37 23.66
N ALA A 43 10.28 3.24 23.00
CA ALA A 43 8.94 3.64 23.45
C ALA A 43 7.95 2.46 23.38
N LEU A 44 8.14 1.55 22.40
CA LEU A 44 7.37 0.33 22.24
C LEU A 44 8.30 -0.88 22.11
N THR A 45 7.85 -2.01 22.62
CA THR A 45 8.47 -3.30 22.30
C THR A 45 7.97 -3.76 20.91
N VAL A 46 8.73 -4.63 20.23
CA VAL A 46 8.33 -5.22 18.94
C VAL A 46 6.94 -5.87 19.01
N LYS A 47 6.65 -6.60 20.11
CA LYS A 47 5.32 -7.20 20.33
C LYS A 47 4.20 -6.18 20.37
N GLN A 48 4.39 -5.09 21.13
CA GLN A 48 3.39 -4.02 21.22
C GLN A 48 3.18 -3.34 19.86
N ALA A 49 4.26 -3.05 19.14
CA ALA A 49 4.20 -2.46 17.81
C ALA A 49 3.40 -3.32 16.83
N ILE A 50 3.64 -4.64 16.82
CA ILE A 50 2.91 -5.59 15.95
C ILE A 50 1.42 -5.62 16.32
N ILE A 51 1.07 -5.68 17.60
CA ILE A 51 -0.34 -5.73 18.02
C ILE A 51 -1.07 -4.44 17.64
N ILE A 52 -0.43 -3.29 17.87
CA ILE A 52 -0.99 -1.98 17.50
C ILE A 52 -1.19 -1.91 15.99
N ALA A 53 -0.16 -2.23 15.21
CA ALA A 53 -0.24 -2.24 13.75
C ALA A 53 -1.36 -3.16 13.25
N MET A 54 -1.44 -4.39 13.74
CA MET A 54 -2.47 -5.35 13.35
C MET A 54 -3.90 -4.81 13.58
N ILE A 55 -4.15 -4.16 14.73
CA ILE A 55 -5.47 -3.60 15.04
C ILE A 55 -5.79 -2.43 14.10
N PHE A 56 -4.85 -1.49 13.94
CA PHE A 56 -5.11 -0.28 13.17
C PHE A 56 -5.07 -0.51 11.65
N GLU A 57 -4.26 -1.42 11.15
CA GLU A 57 -4.28 -1.82 9.74
C GLU A 57 -5.60 -2.53 9.39
N PHE A 58 -6.04 -3.46 10.24
CA PHE A 58 -7.34 -4.11 10.05
C PHE A 58 -8.48 -3.08 10.06
N ALA A 59 -8.49 -2.18 11.04
CA ALA A 59 -9.50 -1.11 11.11
C ALA A 59 -9.45 -0.19 9.87
N GLY A 60 -8.26 0.21 9.42
CA GLY A 60 -8.07 1.01 8.21
C GLY A 60 -8.58 0.31 6.95
N ALA A 61 -8.24 -0.95 6.77
CA ALA A 61 -8.73 -1.76 5.66
C ALA A 61 -10.26 -1.91 5.67
N TYR A 62 -10.84 -2.12 6.85
CA TYR A 62 -12.29 -2.26 7.00
C TYR A 62 -13.04 -0.96 6.75
N LEU A 63 -12.53 0.16 7.25
CA LEU A 63 -13.22 1.47 7.17
C LEU A 63 -12.99 2.19 5.85
N ALA A 64 -11.80 2.07 5.25
CA ALA A 64 -11.40 2.85 4.08
C ALA A 64 -10.97 2.00 2.87
N GLY A 65 -10.89 0.68 3.01
CA GLY A 65 -10.40 -0.21 1.93
C GLY A 65 -11.27 -0.17 0.67
N GLY A 66 -12.55 0.13 0.78
CA GLY A 66 -13.44 0.29 -0.36
C GLY A 66 -13.05 1.45 -1.27
N GLU A 67 -12.74 2.61 -0.70
CA GLU A 67 -12.31 3.81 -1.45
C GLU A 67 -10.99 3.57 -2.18
N VAL A 68 -10.03 2.93 -1.52
CA VAL A 68 -8.74 2.57 -2.12
C VAL A 68 -8.93 1.58 -3.28
N THR A 69 -9.76 0.57 -3.08
CA THR A 69 -10.07 -0.42 -4.12
C THR A 69 -10.73 0.22 -5.34
N ASP A 70 -11.67 1.13 -5.13
CA ASP A 70 -12.34 1.84 -6.22
C ASP A 70 -11.38 2.76 -6.99
N THR A 71 -10.47 3.45 -6.30
CA THR A 71 -9.44 4.28 -6.93
C THR A 71 -8.51 3.46 -7.82
N ILE A 72 -8.04 2.31 -7.34
CA ILE A 72 -7.18 1.42 -8.12
C ILE A 72 -7.94 0.83 -9.30
N ARG A 73 -9.18 0.38 -9.08
CA ARG A 73 -9.98 -0.30 -10.10
C ARG A 73 -10.44 0.60 -11.24
N LYS A 74 -10.74 1.87 -10.94
CA LYS A 74 -11.36 2.82 -11.89
C LYS A 74 -10.43 3.96 -12.29
N GLY A 75 -9.35 4.18 -11.58
CA GLY A 75 -8.54 5.39 -11.68
C GLY A 75 -7.18 5.21 -12.34
N VAL A 76 -6.74 3.99 -12.63
CA VAL A 76 -5.38 3.77 -13.20
C VAL A 76 -5.42 3.35 -14.66
N ILE A 77 -6.39 2.51 -15.01
CA ILE A 77 -6.53 1.97 -16.37
C ILE A 77 -7.96 2.13 -16.90
N GLU A 78 -8.06 2.32 -18.22
CA GLU A 78 -9.33 2.38 -18.94
C GLU A 78 -9.88 0.96 -19.14
N THR A 79 -10.69 0.51 -18.18
CA THR A 79 -11.21 -0.88 -18.18
C THR A 79 -12.16 -1.17 -19.35
N SER A 80 -12.74 -0.16 -19.99
CA SER A 80 -13.61 -0.31 -21.15
C SER A 80 -12.88 -0.93 -22.36
N LEU A 81 -11.57 -0.70 -22.49
CA LEU A 81 -10.74 -1.29 -23.54
C LEU A 81 -10.60 -2.81 -23.42
N PHE A 82 -10.85 -3.36 -22.24
CA PHE A 82 -10.81 -4.80 -21.98
C PHE A 82 -12.19 -5.47 -22.07
N ALA A 83 -13.25 -4.72 -22.38
CA ALA A 83 -14.62 -5.25 -22.40
C ALA A 83 -14.81 -6.42 -23.37
N SER A 84 -14.07 -6.46 -24.50
CA SER A 84 -14.08 -7.55 -25.46
C SER A 84 -13.26 -8.77 -25.03
N GLN A 85 -12.34 -8.61 -24.08
CA GLN A 85 -11.40 -9.64 -23.60
C GLN A 85 -11.22 -9.54 -22.07
N PRO A 86 -12.26 -9.84 -21.29
CA PRO A 86 -12.22 -9.70 -19.84
C PRO A 86 -11.23 -10.65 -19.15
N ASP A 87 -10.89 -11.76 -19.79
CA ASP A 87 -9.85 -12.69 -19.33
C ASP A 87 -8.45 -12.05 -19.32
N ILE A 88 -8.12 -11.20 -20.27
CA ILE A 88 -6.85 -10.45 -20.29
C ILE A 88 -6.78 -9.52 -19.07
N LEU A 89 -7.86 -8.83 -18.73
CA LEU A 89 -7.91 -7.99 -17.56
C LEU A 89 -7.69 -8.80 -16.27
N VAL A 90 -8.34 -9.95 -16.14
CA VAL A 90 -8.18 -10.83 -14.96
C VAL A 90 -6.75 -11.30 -14.83
N TYR A 91 -6.16 -11.83 -15.90
CA TYR A 91 -4.77 -12.29 -15.88
C TYR A 91 -3.78 -11.17 -15.63
N GLY A 92 -4.03 -10.00 -16.19
CA GLY A 92 -3.20 -8.83 -15.99
C GLY A 92 -3.21 -8.33 -14.57
N MET A 93 -4.39 -8.23 -13.96
CA MET A 93 -4.51 -7.84 -12.54
C MET A 93 -3.88 -8.89 -11.60
N MET A 94 -4.03 -10.18 -11.90
CA MET A 94 -3.34 -11.24 -11.16
C MET A 94 -1.82 -11.16 -11.31
N SER A 95 -1.32 -10.86 -12.51
CA SER A 95 0.10 -10.67 -12.78
C SER A 95 0.66 -9.45 -12.05
N ALA A 96 -0.08 -8.34 -12.03
CA ALA A 96 0.28 -7.14 -11.29
C ALA A 96 0.35 -7.41 -9.78
N LEU A 97 -0.61 -8.16 -9.25
CA LEU A 97 -0.65 -8.56 -7.84
C LEU A 97 0.56 -9.45 -7.47
N LEU A 98 0.87 -10.43 -8.33
CA LEU A 98 2.02 -11.31 -8.16
C LEU A 98 3.34 -10.53 -8.24
N ALA A 99 3.49 -9.64 -9.22
CA ALA A 99 4.68 -8.83 -9.41
C ALA A 99 4.93 -7.89 -8.22
N ALA A 100 3.90 -7.14 -7.80
CA ALA A 100 3.99 -6.25 -6.65
C ALA A 100 4.26 -7.03 -5.35
N GLY A 101 3.57 -8.14 -5.11
CA GLY A 101 3.78 -8.99 -3.95
C GLY A 101 5.20 -9.58 -3.90
N THR A 102 5.70 -10.09 -5.02
CA THR A 102 7.07 -10.61 -5.11
C THR A 102 8.11 -9.51 -4.85
N TRP A 103 7.90 -8.32 -5.41
CA TRP A 103 8.76 -7.17 -5.17
C TRP A 103 8.79 -6.77 -3.69
N LEU A 104 7.61 -6.69 -3.04
CA LEU A 104 7.51 -6.34 -1.63
C LEU A 104 8.19 -7.36 -0.72
N LEU A 105 8.05 -8.65 -1.00
CA LEU A 105 8.74 -9.71 -0.25
C LEU A 105 10.27 -9.62 -0.43
N LEU A 106 10.72 -9.40 -1.66
CA LEU A 106 12.14 -9.21 -1.95
C LEU A 106 12.70 -7.99 -1.24
N ALA A 107 12.01 -6.85 -1.33
CA ALA A 107 12.40 -5.61 -0.66
C ALA A 107 12.44 -5.77 0.86
N SER A 108 11.47 -6.45 1.45
CA SER A 108 11.43 -6.75 2.88
C SER A 108 12.59 -7.64 3.30
N TYR A 109 12.92 -8.68 2.51
CA TYR A 109 14.07 -9.55 2.76
C TYR A 109 15.39 -8.79 2.69
N MET A 110 15.52 -7.85 1.75
CA MET A 110 16.72 -7.02 1.59
C MET A 110 16.79 -5.85 2.58
N GLY A 111 15.73 -5.62 3.37
CA GLY A 111 15.63 -4.47 4.29
C GLY A 111 15.46 -3.12 3.57
N TRP A 112 14.89 -3.13 2.37
CA TRP A 112 14.63 -1.92 1.60
C TRP A 112 13.25 -1.33 1.95
N PRO A 113 13.19 -0.08 2.41
CA PRO A 113 11.92 0.60 2.59
C PRO A 113 11.37 1.02 1.22
N VAL A 114 10.29 0.39 0.80
CA VAL A 114 9.64 0.67 -0.51
C VAL A 114 8.18 1.06 -0.30
N SER A 115 7.61 1.75 -1.28
CA SER A 115 6.18 2.09 -1.27
C SER A 115 5.37 0.97 -1.90
N THR A 116 4.41 0.44 -1.15
CA THR A 116 3.46 -0.57 -1.63
C THR A 116 2.53 -0.01 -2.71
N THR A 117 2.07 1.24 -2.54
CA THR A 117 1.22 1.92 -3.52
C THR A 117 1.95 2.15 -4.84
N HIS A 118 3.21 2.61 -4.82
CA HIS A 118 4.02 2.75 -6.04
C HIS A 118 4.21 1.40 -6.74
N SER A 119 4.42 0.34 -5.97
CA SER A 119 4.66 -1.00 -6.51
C SER A 119 3.44 -1.54 -7.26
N ILE A 120 2.25 -1.46 -6.66
CA ILE A 120 1.04 -2.00 -7.30
C ILE A 120 0.60 -1.13 -8.49
N ILE A 121 0.66 0.21 -8.37
CA ILE A 121 0.31 1.11 -9.47
C ILE A 121 1.26 0.92 -10.65
N GLY A 122 2.57 0.83 -10.37
CA GLY A 122 3.56 0.55 -11.42
C GLY A 122 3.33 -0.79 -12.10
N ALA A 123 2.97 -1.84 -11.36
CA ALA A 123 2.64 -3.15 -11.91
C ALA A 123 1.39 -3.13 -12.80
N ILE A 124 0.34 -2.40 -12.40
CA ILE A 124 -0.89 -2.24 -13.18
C ILE A 124 -0.62 -1.44 -14.47
N ILE A 125 0.12 -0.34 -14.38
CA ILE A 125 0.52 0.45 -15.54
C ILE A 125 1.37 -0.41 -16.50
N GLY A 126 2.34 -1.15 -15.98
CA GLY A 126 3.17 -2.04 -16.77
C GLY A 126 2.35 -3.11 -17.51
N PHE A 127 1.40 -3.74 -16.82
CA PHE A 127 0.46 -4.66 -17.45
C PHE A 127 -0.33 -3.99 -18.57
N ALA A 128 -0.95 -2.84 -18.32
CA ALA A 128 -1.79 -2.14 -19.30
C ALA A 128 -0.98 -1.77 -20.55
N CYS A 129 0.20 -1.20 -20.38
CA CYS A 129 1.09 -0.82 -21.49
C CYS A 129 1.51 -2.02 -22.35
N VAL A 130 1.77 -3.17 -21.73
CA VAL A 130 2.21 -4.37 -22.47
C VAL A 130 1.04 -5.07 -23.19
N SER A 131 -0.15 -5.07 -22.59
CA SER A 131 -1.29 -5.82 -23.12
C SER A 131 -2.07 -5.07 -24.20
N VAL A 132 -2.23 -3.77 -24.08
CA VAL A 132 -3.03 -2.93 -24.98
C VAL A 132 -2.21 -1.80 -25.57
N GLY A 133 -1.43 -1.11 -24.73
CA GLY A 133 -0.67 0.05 -25.11
C GLY A 133 -0.78 1.16 -24.06
N THR A 134 -0.07 2.26 -24.28
CA THR A 134 -0.07 3.41 -23.36
C THR A 134 -1.41 4.14 -23.29
N GLU A 135 -2.28 3.94 -24.28
CA GLU A 135 -3.66 4.45 -24.33
C GLU A 135 -4.59 3.79 -23.33
N ALA A 136 -4.22 2.62 -22.81
CA ALA A 136 -4.98 1.93 -21.75
C ALA A 136 -4.77 2.54 -20.36
N VAL A 137 -3.84 3.46 -20.23
CA VAL A 137 -3.52 4.11 -18.93
C VAL A 137 -4.21 5.47 -18.86
N ASP A 138 -4.97 5.70 -17.79
CA ASP A 138 -5.48 7.03 -17.48
C ASP A 138 -4.37 7.91 -16.89
N TRP A 139 -3.61 8.55 -17.79
CA TRP A 139 -2.49 9.41 -17.40
C TRP A 139 -2.91 10.63 -16.57
N SER A 140 -4.16 11.09 -16.68
CA SER A 140 -4.69 12.17 -15.86
C SER A 140 -4.76 11.77 -14.38
N SER A 141 -5.35 10.61 -14.13
CA SER A 141 -5.41 10.01 -12.78
C SER A 141 -4.03 9.68 -12.24
N VAL A 142 -3.15 9.10 -13.07
CA VAL A 142 -1.76 8.79 -12.69
C VAL A 142 -1.01 10.04 -12.28
N GLN A 143 -1.16 11.17 -13.01
CA GLN A 143 -0.55 12.46 -12.62
C GLN A 143 -1.03 12.93 -11.24
N GLY A 144 -2.33 12.81 -10.94
CA GLY A 144 -2.88 13.12 -9.63
C GLY A 144 -2.27 12.26 -8.52
N ILE A 145 -2.13 10.96 -8.78
CA ILE A 145 -1.51 10.01 -7.85
C ILE A 145 -0.03 10.39 -7.61
N VAL A 146 0.73 10.62 -8.68
CA VAL A 146 2.15 11.04 -8.58
C VAL A 146 2.28 12.37 -7.83
N GLY A 147 1.36 13.31 -8.06
CA GLY A 147 1.30 14.57 -7.32
C GLY A 147 1.12 14.34 -5.81
N SER A 148 0.27 13.38 -5.43
CA SER A 148 0.06 13.03 -4.02
C SER A 148 1.32 12.48 -3.34
N TRP A 149 2.21 11.80 -4.08
CA TRP A 149 3.48 11.28 -3.55
C TRP A 149 4.44 12.37 -3.08
N ILE A 150 4.31 13.58 -3.62
CA ILE A 150 5.08 14.76 -3.21
C ILE A 150 4.36 15.50 -2.08
N ILE A 151 3.06 15.72 -2.21
CA ILE A 151 2.26 16.51 -1.28
C ILE A 151 2.15 15.81 0.09
N THR A 152 1.90 14.51 0.10
CA THR A 152 1.67 13.75 1.33
C THR A 152 2.86 13.79 2.30
N PRO A 153 4.12 13.55 1.88
CA PRO A 153 5.26 13.67 2.79
C PRO A 153 5.45 15.09 3.35
N VAL A 154 5.18 16.12 2.55
CA VAL A 154 5.27 17.51 3.01
C VAL A 154 4.25 17.81 4.11
N ILE A 155 2.99 17.41 3.90
CA ILE A 155 1.92 17.58 4.90
C ILE A 155 2.21 16.76 6.14
N SER A 156 2.61 15.50 5.99
CA SER A 156 2.94 14.61 7.10
C SER A 156 4.13 15.15 7.91
N GLY A 157 5.16 15.65 7.23
CA GLY A 157 6.33 16.29 7.86
C GLY A 157 5.94 17.53 8.67
N PHE A 158 5.05 18.36 8.12
CA PHE A 158 4.54 19.55 8.82
C PHE A 158 3.81 19.15 10.11
N PHE A 159 2.89 18.18 10.06
CA PHE A 159 2.16 17.73 11.25
C PHE A 159 3.10 17.06 12.28
N ALA A 160 4.03 16.23 11.81
CA ALA A 160 5.03 15.63 12.69
C ALA A 160 5.87 16.69 13.42
N TYR A 161 6.31 17.74 12.72
CA TYR A 161 7.02 18.87 13.31
C TYR A 161 6.18 19.60 14.36
N VAL A 162 4.93 19.93 14.04
CA VAL A 162 4.02 20.62 14.97
C VAL A 162 3.81 19.78 16.24
N ILE A 163 3.52 18.47 16.09
CA ILE A 163 3.33 17.56 17.23
C ILE A 163 4.61 17.46 18.06
N PHE A 164 5.78 17.28 17.42
CA PHE A 164 7.06 17.18 18.12
C PHE A 164 7.37 18.45 18.92
N VAL A 165 7.28 19.63 18.30
CA VAL A 165 7.56 20.91 18.99
C VAL A 165 6.55 21.15 20.11
N SER A 166 5.29 20.77 19.93
CA SER A 166 4.27 20.89 20.98
C SER A 166 4.59 19.97 22.16
N ALA A 167 4.93 18.73 21.89
CA ALA A 167 5.34 17.78 22.94
C ALA A 167 6.60 18.24 23.66
N GLN A 168 7.60 18.74 22.92
CA GLN A 168 8.83 19.28 23.50
C GLN A 168 8.52 20.43 24.48
N ARG A 169 7.78 21.45 24.01
CA ARG A 169 7.50 22.64 24.82
C ARG A 169 6.54 22.38 25.98
N LEU A 170 5.54 21.52 25.80
CA LEU A 170 4.49 21.30 26.80
C LEU A 170 4.85 20.23 27.85
N ILE A 171 5.75 19.29 27.49
CA ILE A 171 6.06 18.14 28.31
C ILE A 171 7.53 18.19 28.78
N PHE A 172 8.50 18.28 27.85
CA PHE A 172 9.91 18.15 28.16
C PHE A 172 10.52 19.43 28.75
N ASP A 173 10.11 20.60 28.28
CA ASP A 173 10.65 21.89 28.72
C ASP A 173 9.92 22.44 29.99
N THR A 174 8.90 21.73 30.50
CA THR A 174 8.21 22.18 31.74
C THR A 174 8.85 21.57 32.96
N ALA A 175 9.11 22.43 33.98
CA ALA A 175 9.78 22.08 35.25
C ALA A 175 9.07 20.96 36.05
N VAL A 176 7.84 20.63 35.76
CA VAL A 176 7.03 19.59 36.43
C VAL A 176 7.43 18.17 36.02
N SER A 177 8.11 17.99 34.91
CA SER A 177 8.49 16.68 34.35
C SER A 177 9.55 15.93 35.19
N TYR A 178 10.28 16.63 36.07
CA TYR A 178 11.39 16.04 36.84
C TYR A 178 11.05 15.57 38.24
N THR A 179 9.82 15.77 38.72
CA THR A 179 9.43 15.43 40.09
C THR A 179 8.72 14.08 40.23
N HIS A 180 8.47 13.33 39.14
CA HIS A 180 7.71 12.07 39.15
C HIS A 180 8.32 10.92 38.34
N LEU A 181 9.58 10.99 38.01
CA LEU A 181 10.41 9.90 37.50
C LEU A 181 11.49 9.60 38.52
#